data_d94ae0a9d47327883a978e2811a627bb
#
_entry.id   d94ae0a9d47327883a978e2811a627bb
#
_cell.length_a   1.000
_cell.length_b   1.000
_cell.length_c   1.000
_cell.angle_alpha   90.00
_cell.angle_beta   90.00
_cell.angle_gamma   90.00
#
_symmetry.space_group_name_H-M   'P 1'
#
loop_
_entity.id
_entity.type
_entity.pdbx_description
1 polymer ?
#
loop_
_entity_poly.entity_id
_entity_poly.type
_entity_poly.pdbx_seq_one_letter_code
_entity_poly.pdbx_strand_id
1 'polypeptide(L)'
;DLARRQRQMCIRDRDNIEKIDYEFDTSFLIGYEAQERGYDIFYYNPKDLFIKENTIQASGYYLELLLDEKNYFNFKSNKIIAKLEDFQFVFLRQDPPFDMNYITSTYILDLLPSSTIVVNDPTAVRNSTEKLFTFNFKEFMPPTLVTKDLKIIEEFLDKEEDIITKPLYGNGGEGIHRFDKTNFNSKILEEYLHLPIMVQKFINEIEHGDRRIIFFDGEYFGSVARIPQEGNLKANFHAGGKASK
;
A
#
# COMPACT_ATOMS: atom_id res chain seq x y z
N ASP A 1 26.61 3.25 -23.95
CA ASP A 1 25.79 3.81 -22.88
C ASP A 1 24.36 3.24 -22.81
N LEU A 2 23.77 2.87 -23.94
CA LEU A 2 22.47 2.14 -23.95
C LEU A 2 22.52 0.81 -23.18
N ALA A 3 23.64 0.08 -23.25
CA ALA A 3 23.82 -1.18 -22.52
C ALA A 3 23.93 -0.97 -20.98
N ARG A 4 24.33 0.22 -20.53
CA ARG A 4 24.40 0.58 -19.11
C ARG A 4 23.05 1.01 -18.56
N ARG A 5 22.23 1.70 -19.38
CA ARG A 5 20.82 2.03 -19.06
C ARG A 5 19.95 0.77 -18.86
N GLN A 6 20.23 -0.30 -19.60
CA GLN A 6 19.43 -1.54 -19.59
C GLN A 6 19.58 -2.40 -18.34
N ARG A 7 20.35 -1.98 -17.32
CA ARG A 7 20.59 -2.76 -16.10
C ARG A 7 20.51 -1.93 -14.83
N GLN A 8 19.69 -0.87 -14.83
CA GLN A 8 19.50 -0.05 -13.63
C GLN A 8 18.05 -0.09 -13.20
N MET A 9 17.84 -0.44 -11.95
CA MET A 9 16.53 -0.48 -11.31
C MET A 9 16.53 0.44 -10.11
N CYS A 10 15.50 1.28 -10.01
CA CYS A 10 15.29 2.13 -8.86
C CYS A 10 14.15 1.57 -8.02
N ILE A 11 14.37 1.43 -6.72
CA ILE A 11 13.36 1.05 -5.74
C ILE A 11 13.04 2.25 -4.87
N ARG A 12 11.76 2.58 -4.80
CA ARG A 12 11.23 3.59 -3.92
C ARG A 12 10.43 2.94 -2.81
N ASP A 13 10.96 2.97 -1.60
CA ASP A 13 10.31 2.46 -0.41
C ASP A 13 10.07 3.58 0.60
N ARG A 14 9.05 3.41 1.45
CA ARG A 14 8.74 4.34 2.53
C ARG A 14 9.68 4.19 3.71
N ASP A 15 9.99 2.97 4.06
CA ASP A 15 10.80 2.70 5.23
C ASP A 15 12.28 2.85 4.92
N ASN A 16 13.04 3.34 5.89
CA ASN A 16 14.48 3.27 5.80
C ASN A 16 14.87 1.81 5.65
N ILE A 17 15.70 1.52 4.64
CA ILE A 17 16.22 0.17 4.40
C ILE A 17 16.77 -0.49 5.67
N GLU A 18 17.25 0.31 6.62
CA GLU A 18 17.77 -0.12 7.93
C GLU A 18 16.70 -0.68 8.89
N LYS A 19 15.40 -0.52 8.56
CA LYS A 19 14.27 -0.85 9.46
C LYS A 19 13.29 -1.85 8.86
N ILE A 20 13.54 -2.33 7.65
CA ILE A 20 12.68 -3.32 7.00
C ILE A 20 12.84 -4.69 7.66
N ASP A 21 11.77 -5.46 7.63
CA ASP A 21 11.83 -6.89 7.92
C ASP A 21 12.17 -7.61 6.60
N TYR A 22 13.47 -7.85 6.37
CA TYR A 22 13.98 -8.31 5.08
C TYR A 22 13.40 -9.67 4.66
N GLU A 23 12.98 -10.51 5.59
CA GLU A 23 12.37 -11.82 5.30
C GLU A 23 10.96 -11.67 4.69
N PHE A 24 10.23 -10.61 5.06
CA PHE A 24 8.85 -10.38 4.65
C PHE A 24 8.68 -9.18 3.72
N ASP A 25 9.71 -8.37 3.53
CA ASP A 25 9.65 -7.21 2.66
C ASP A 25 9.75 -7.59 1.17
N THR A 26 8.63 -7.43 0.47
CA THR A 26 8.55 -7.77 -0.96
C THR A 26 9.43 -6.85 -1.83
N SER A 27 9.63 -5.58 -1.42
CA SER A 27 10.49 -4.64 -2.17
C SER A 27 11.93 -5.08 -2.11
N PHE A 28 12.37 -5.54 -0.94
CA PHE A 28 13.70 -6.13 -0.76
C PHE A 28 13.90 -7.37 -1.64
N LEU A 29 12.95 -8.30 -1.61
CA LEU A 29 13.03 -9.54 -2.41
C LEU A 29 13.05 -9.27 -3.92
N ILE A 30 12.26 -8.29 -4.40
CA ILE A 30 12.29 -7.86 -5.81
C ILE A 30 13.66 -7.26 -6.15
N GLY A 31 14.20 -6.42 -5.26
CA GLY A 31 15.52 -5.82 -5.44
C GLY A 31 16.63 -6.86 -5.47
N TYR A 32 16.59 -7.80 -4.55
CA TYR A 32 17.57 -8.90 -4.50
C TYR A 32 17.53 -9.75 -5.78
N GLU A 33 16.34 -10.17 -6.23
CA GLU A 33 16.17 -10.93 -7.47
C GLU A 33 16.65 -10.13 -8.71
N ALA A 34 16.40 -8.84 -8.74
CA ALA A 34 16.90 -7.99 -9.81
C ALA A 34 18.44 -7.88 -9.79
N GLN A 35 19.05 -7.77 -8.62
CA GLN A 35 20.51 -7.77 -8.45
C GLN A 35 21.11 -9.08 -8.96
N GLU A 36 20.53 -10.25 -8.64
CA GLU A 36 20.96 -11.55 -9.14
C GLU A 36 20.89 -11.64 -10.68
N ARG A 37 19.96 -10.88 -11.28
CA ARG A 37 19.86 -10.74 -12.76
C ARG A 37 20.81 -9.68 -13.34
N GLY A 38 21.67 -9.08 -12.52
CA GLY A 38 22.70 -8.13 -12.93
C GLY A 38 22.22 -6.68 -13.06
N TYR A 39 21.14 -6.30 -12.35
CA TYR A 39 20.72 -4.91 -12.22
C TYR A 39 21.47 -4.22 -11.08
N ASP A 40 21.91 -2.98 -11.31
CA ASP A 40 22.33 -2.10 -10.23
C ASP A 40 21.10 -1.54 -9.52
N ILE A 41 21.06 -1.65 -8.20
CA ILE A 41 19.91 -1.23 -7.39
C ILE A 41 20.19 0.16 -6.82
N PHE A 42 19.34 1.12 -7.18
CA PHE A 42 19.32 2.46 -6.60
C PHE A 42 18.11 2.62 -5.69
N TYR A 43 18.33 2.99 -4.45
CA TYR A 43 17.32 3.18 -3.44
C TYR A 43 17.17 4.64 -3.05
N TYR A 44 15.95 5.13 -2.97
CA TYR A 44 15.65 6.46 -2.45
C TYR A 44 14.34 6.47 -1.64
N ASN A 45 14.26 7.37 -0.67
CA ASN A 45 13.04 7.58 0.09
C ASN A 45 12.09 8.54 -0.66
N PRO A 46 10.74 8.38 -0.57
CA PRO A 46 9.79 9.27 -1.24
C PRO A 46 10.03 10.77 -1.07
N LYS A 47 10.46 11.19 0.11
CA LYS A 47 10.78 12.60 0.42
C LYS A 47 12.01 13.15 -0.34
N ASP A 48 12.83 12.27 -0.87
CA ASP A 48 14.03 12.60 -1.62
C ASP A 48 13.79 12.73 -3.14
N LEU A 49 12.53 12.57 -3.60
CA LEU A 49 12.10 12.76 -4.99
C LEU A 49 11.83 14.26 -5.25
N PHE A 50 12.33 14.78 -6.36
CA PHE A 50 12.11 16.18 -6.75
C PHE A 50 12.23 16.38 -8.26
N ILE A 51 11.72 17.53 -8.74
CA ILE A 51 11.92 18.00 -10.11
C ILE A 51 12.89 19.18 -10.07
N LYS A 52 13.95 19.11 -10.86
CA LYS A 52 14.89 20.21 -11.06
C LYS A 52 15.20 20.34 -12.55
N GLU A 53 15.10 21.56 -13.07
CA GLU A 53 15.43 21.85 -14.49
C GLU A 53 14.66 20.91 -15.46
N ASN A 54 13.35 20.73 -15.22
CA ASN A 54 12.46 19.82 -15.96
C ASN A 54 12.90 18.33 -15.98
N THR A 55 13.80 17.95 -15.08
CA THR A 55 14.28 16.57 -14.92
C THR A 55 13.82 16.00 -13.59
N ILE A 56 13.30 14.79 -13.61
CA ILE A 56 12.89 14.08 -12.40
C ILE A 56 14.12 13.41 -11.79
N GLN A 57 14.40 13.78 -10.55
CA GLN A 57 15.60 13.37 -9.84
C GLN A 57 15.25 12.82 -8.46
N ALA A 58 16.11 11.97 -7.94
CA ALA A 58 16.03 11.53 -6.54
C ALA A 58 17.42 11.51 -5.91
N SER A 59 17.45 11.81 -4.60
CA SER A 59 18.66 11.71 -3.79
C SER A 59 18.65 10.35 -3.07
N GLY A 60 19.62 9.50 -3.33
CA GLY A 60 19.63 8.13 -2.84
C GLY A 60 20.98 7.46 -2.87
N TYR A 61 21.00 6.14 -2.80
CA TYR A 61 22.19 5.31 -2.70
C TYR A 61 22.13 4.13 -3.66
N TYR A 62 23.24 3.74 -4.23
CA TYR A 62 23.37 2.39 -4.77
C TYR A 62 23.54 1.40 -3.64
N LEU A 63 22.84 0.27 -3.74
CA LEU A 63 22.83 -0.79 -2.74
C LEU A 63 23.45 -2.09 -3.29
N GLU A 64 23.97 -2.87 -2.37
CA GLU A 64 24.15 -4.31 -2.48
C GLU A 64 23.21 -4.97 -1.48
N LEU A 65 22.37 -5.89 -1.94
CA LEU A 65 21.39 -6.61 -1.13
C LEU A 65 21.91 -8.03 -0.86
N LEU A 66 21.76 -8.49 0.37
CA LEU A 66 22.30 -9.76 0.85
C LEU A 66 21.23 -10.55 1.60
N LEU A 67 21.19 -11.87 1.43
CA LEU A 67 20.32 -12.75 2.23
C LEU A 67 21.02 -13.13 3.54
N ASP A 68 21.26 -12.13 4.40
CA ASP A 68 21.89 -12.30 5.70
C ASP A 68 21.10 -11.50 6.75
N GLU A 69 20.59 -12.17 7.77
CA GLU A 69 19.77 -11.56 8.84
C GLU A 69 20.47 -10.37 9.54
N LYS A 70 21.78 -10.44 9.70
CA LYS A 70 22.55 -9.44 10.44
C LYS A 70 23.04 -8.29 9.56
N ASN A 71 23.18 -8.55 8.28
CA ASN A 71 23.69 -7.59 7.32
C ASN A 71 23.06 -7.79 5.94
N TYR A 72 21.76 -7.43 5.81
CA TYR A 72 21.00 -7.67 4.59
C TYR A 72 21.21 -6.65 3.50
N PHE A 73 21.95 -5.55 3.76
CA PHE A 73 22.33 -4.58 2.72
C PHE A 73 23.65 -3.87 3.04
N ASN A 74 24.31 -3.38 1.99
CA ASN A 74 25.45 -2.46 2.07
C ASN A 74 25.22 -1.25 1.15
N PHE A 75 25.62 -0.06 1.58
CA PHE A 75 25.70 1.10 0.70
C PHE A 75 26.93 0.98 -0.20
N LYS A 76 26.74 0.87 -1.52
CA LYS A 76 27.82 0.85 -2.52
C LYS A 76 28.28 2.25 -2.93
N SER A 77 27.54 3.29 -2.52
CA SER A 77 27.85 4.69 -2.81
C SER A 77 27.60 5.59 -1.62
N ASN A 78 28.19 6.79 -1.61
CA ASN A 78 27.67 7.90 -0.85
C ASN A 78 26.27 8.29 -1.38
N LYS A 79 25.54 9.13 -0.63
CA LYS A 79 24.27 9.67 -1.11
C LYS A 79 24.53 10.54 -2.34
N ILE A 80 23.90 10.21 -3.46
CA ILE A 80 24.05 10.89 -4.75
C ILE A 80 22.69 11.34 -5.27
N ILE A 81 22.70 12.27 -6.22
CA ILE A 81 21.51 12.64 -6.99
C ILE A 81 21.56 11.89 -8.32
N ALA A 82 20.49 11.17 -8.63
CA ALA A 82 20.34 10.45 -9.88
C ALA A 82 19.10 10.96 -10.64
N LYS A 83 19.19 10.98 -11.97
CA LYS A 83 18.04 11.24 -12.85
C LYS A 83 17.26 9.95 -13.02
N LEU A 84 15.96 9.96 -12.73
CA LEU A 84 15.14 8.75 -12.81
C LEU A 84 14.92 8.28 -14.27
N GLU A 85 15.02 9.16 -15.24
CA GLU A 85 14.99 8.81 -16.67
C GLU A 85 16.18 7.95 -17.14
N ASP A 86 17.25 7.86 -16.34
CA ASP A 86 18.41 7.01 -16.64
C ASP A 86 18.18 5.54 -16.25
N PHE A 87 17.12 5.25 -15.48
CA PHE A 87 16.77 3.90 -15.07
C PHE A 87 15.79 3.24 -16.05
N GLN A 88 15.93 1.93 -16.22
CA GLN A 88 14.98 1.16 -17.00
C GLN A 88 13.67 0.95 -16.25
N PHE A 89 13.75 0.68 -14.95
CA PHE A 89 12.60 0.47 -14.09
C PHE A 89 12.65 1.37 -12.87
N VAL A 90 11.49 1.90 -12.49
CA VAL A 90 11.25 2.58 -11.22
C VAL A 90 10.11 1.86 -10.50
N PHE A 91 10.38 1.28 -9.35
CA PHE A 91 9.35 0.60 -8.56
C PHE A 91 8.69 1.58 -7.60
N LEU A 92 7.41 1.84 -7.82
CA LEU A 92 6.56 2.62 -6.93
C LEU A 92 5.98 1.69 -5.86
N ARG A 93 6.69 1.53 -4.75
CA ARG A 93 6.37 0.63 -3.64
C ARG A 93 6.12 1.35 -2.32
N GLN A 94 5.76 2.62 -2.39
CA GLN A 94 5.48 3.44 -1.21
C GLN A 94 4.29 2.88 -0.43
N ASP A 95 4.49 2.71 0.89
CA ASP A 95 3.42 2.36 1.82
C ASP A 95 2.50 3.54 2.14
N PRO A 96 1.29 3.29 2.67
CA PRO A 96 0.42 4.34 3.19
C PRO A 96 1.11 5.23 4.23
N PRO A 97 0.63 6.45 4.50
CA PRO A 97 -0.72 6.93 4.19
C PRO A 97 -0.88 7.36 2.73
N PHE A 98 -2.07 7.11 2.17
CA PHE A 98 -2.46 7.59 0.86
C PHE A 98 -2.94 9.05 0.99
N ASP A 99 -1.98 9.96 1.10
CA ASP A 99 -2.17 11.39 1.31
C ASP A 99 -1.70 12.22 0.09
N MET A 100 -1.73 13.54 0.19
CA MET A 100 -1.29 14.42 -0.89
C MET A 100 0.20 14.27 -1.23
N ASN A 101 1.05 13.86 -0.29
CA ASN A 101 2.45 13.57 -0.58
C ASN A 101 2.57 12.33 -1.46
N TYR A 102 1.78 11.29 -1.14
CA TYR A 102 1.69 10.09 -1.96
C TYR A 102 1.20 10.43 -3.37
N ILE A 103 0.08 11.14 -3.49
CA ILE A 103 -0.52 11.56 -4.76
C ILE A 103 0.45 12.43 -5.57
N THR A 104 1.09 13.43 -4.95
CA THR A 104 2.08 14.30 -5.60
C THR A 104 3.23 13.48 -6.20
N SER A 105 3.69 12.50 -5.46
CA SER A 105 4.77 11.63 -5.92
C SER A 105 4.38 10.82 -7.15
N THR A 106 3.14 10.34 -7.22
CA THR A 106 2.65 9.64 -8.41
C THR A 106 2.55 10.56 -9.62
N TYR A 107 2.13 11.83 -9.43
CA TYR A 107 2.15 12.83 -10.52
C TYR A 107 3.56 13.12 -11.02
N ILE A 108 4.53 13.20 -10.13
CA ILE A 108 5.94 13.40 -10.53
C ILE A 108 6.42 12.22 -11.36
N LEU A 109 6.12 10.98 -10.95
CA LEU A 109 6.54 9.78 -11.68
C LEU A 109 5.85 9.61 -13.03
N ASP A 110 4.62 10.11 -13.21
CA ASP A 110 3.92 10.12 -14.49
C ASP A 110 4.63 10.99 -15.57
N LEU A 111 5.47 11.92 -15.15
CA LEU A 111 6.22 12.77 -16.07
C LEU A 111 7.49 12.09 -16.62
N LEU A 112 7.83 10.89 -16.17
CA LEU A 112 8.95 10.13 -16.71
C LEU A 112 8.69 9.74 -18.17
N PRO A 113 9.72 9.72 -19.02
CA PRO A 113 9.55 9.31 -20.42
C PRO A 113 9.18 7.81 -20.48
N SER A 114 8.51 7.40 -21.54
CA SER A 114 8.07 6.01 -21.76
C SER A 114 9.22 5.00 -21.87
N SER A 115 10.47 5.48 -21.98
CA SER A 115 11.67 4.64 -21.91
C SER A 115 11.97 4.14 -20.49
N THR A 116 11.38 4.74 -19.46
CA THR A 116 11.48 4.35 -18.06
C THR A 116 10.15 3.74 -17.63
N ILE A 117 10.16 2.46 -17.30
CA ILE A 117 8.95 1.73 -16.90
C ILE A 117 8.72 1.93 -15.40
N VAL A 118 7.60 2.53 -15.03
CA VAL A 118 7.20 2.68 -13.61
C VAL A 118 6.25 1.55 -13.21
N VAL A 119 6.59 0.80 -12.19
CA VAL A 119 5.81 -0.32 -11.63
C VAL A 119 5.59 -0.07 -10.13
N ASN A 120 4.37 0.05 -9.65
CA ASN A 120 3.08 0.04 -10.33
C ASN A 120 2.88 1.33 -11.14
N ASP A 121 1.97 1.28 -12.13
CA ASP A 121 1.59 2.46 -12.91
C ASP A 121 1.05 3.57 -12.01
N PRO A 122 1.59 4.80 -12.06
CA PRO A 122 1.23 5.87 -11.12
C PRO A 122 -0.24 6.30 -11.25
N THR A 123 -0.79 6.32 -12.47
CA THR A 123 -2.21 6.65 -12.71
C THR A 123 -3.11 5.55 -12.15
N ALA A 124 -2.77 4.28 -12.35
CA ALA A 124 -3.52 3.17 -11.78
C ALA A 124 -3.51 3.20 -10.25
N VAL A 125 -2.35 3.49 -9.65
CA VAL A 125 -2.22 3.63 -8.17
C VAL A 125 -3.14 4.73 -7.65
N ARG A 126 -3.17 5.91 -8.27
CA ARG A 126 -4.08 7.00 -7.84
C ARG A 126 -5.55 6.63 -7.96
N ASN A 127 -5.93 5.92 -9.01
CA ASN A 127 -7.32 5.62 -9.34
C ASN A 127 -7.84 4.35 -8.63
N SER A 128 -6.95 3.52 -8.10
CA SER A 128 -7.32 2.27 -7.41
C SER A 128 -7.25 2.43 -5.89
N THR A 129 -7.99 3.41 -5.37
CA THR A 129 -8.11 3.61 -3.92
C THR A 129 -8.71 2.38 -3.26
N GLU A 130 -8.08 1.89 -2.21
CA GLU A 130 -8.35 0.60 -1.54
C GLU A 130 -9.84 0.31 -1.32
N LYS A 131 -10.59 1.28 -0.80
CA LYS A 131 -11.99 1.08 -0.43
C LYS A 131 -12.98 1.54 -1.51
N LEU A 132 -12.74 2.69 -2.13
CA LEU A 132 -13.68 3.23 -3.13
C LEU A 132 -13.63 2.46 -4.45
N PHE A 133 -12.47 1.91 -4.82
CA PHE A 133 -12.33 1.09 -6.03
C PHE A 133 -13.26 -0.13 -6.01
N THR A 134 -13.59 -0.67 -4.83
CA THR A 134 -14.50 -1.82 -4.67
C THR A 134 -15.90 -1.55 -5.23
N PHE A 135 -16.34 -0.27 -5.35
CA PHE A 135 -17.63 0.07 -5.94
C PHE A 135 -17.76 -0.26 -7.43
N ASN A 136 -16.65 -0.55 -8.12
CA ASN A 136 -16.69 -1.14 -9.45
C ASN A 136 -17.21 -2.58 -9.45
N PHE A 137 -17.30 -3.21 -8.26
CA PHE A 137 -17.70 -4.61 -8.02
C PHE A 137 -18.77 -4.67 -6.93
N LYS A 138 -19.71 -3.74 -6.96
CA LYS A 138 -20.73 -3.56 -5.91
C LYS A 138 -21.61 -4.79 -5.66
N GLU A 139 -21.73 -5.65 -6.65
CA GLU A 139 -22.47 -6.93 -6.55
C GLU A 139 -21.82 -7.92 -5.56
N PHE A 140 -20.56 -7.74 -5.25
CA PHE A 140 -19.81 -8.54 -4.26
C PHE A 140 -19.67 -7.84 -2.91
N MET A 141 -20.28 -6.66 -2.75
CA MET A 141 -20.19 -5.88 -1.52
C MET A 141 -21.43 -6.09 -0.66
N PRO A 142 -21.29 -6.06 0.68
CA PRO A 142 -22.46 -5.90 1.56
C PRO A 142 -23.08 -4.52 1.35
N PRO A 143 -24.31 -4.27 1.87
CA PRO A 143 -24.87 -2.93 1.92
C PRO A 143 -23.84 -1.93 2.43
N THR A 144 -23.57 -0.90 1.64
CA THR A 144 -22.45 0.04 1.86
C THR A 144 -22.93 1.47 1.70
N LEU A 145 -22.49 2.33 2.60
CA LEU A 145 -22.65 3.77 2.61
C LEU A 145 -21.27 4.44 2.66
N VAL A 146 -21.12 5.58 1.99
CA VAL A 146 -19.92 6.45 2.15
C VAL A 146 -20.43 7.86 2.42
N THR A 147 -20.15 8.38 3.60
CA THR A 147 -20.60 9.72 4.01
C THR A 147 -19.73 10.27 5.15
N LYS A 148 -19.86 11.55 5.42
CA LYS A 148 -19.42 12.22 6.66
C LYS A 148 -20.58 12.79 7.48
N ASP A 149 -21.81 12.52 7.04
CA ASP A 149 -23.02 12.99 7.72
C ASP A 149 -23.46 11.94 8.74
N LEU A 150 -23.38 12.30 10.01
CA LEU A 150 -23.69 11.42 11.13
C LEU A 150 -25.16 10.94 11.09
N LYS A 151 -26.09 11.82 10.69
CA LYS A 151 -27.50 11.46 10.62
C LYS A 151 -27.76 10.35 9.59
N ILE A 152 -27.09 10.42 8.45
CA ILE A 152 -27.18 9.37 7.42
C ILE A 152 -26.58 8.05 7.93
N ILE A 153 -25.54 8.11 8.76
CA ILE A 153 -24.96 6.93 9.41
C ILE A 153 -25.95 6.31 10.38
N GLU A 154 -26.63 7.13 11.20
CA GLU A 154 -27.65 6.66 12.15
C GLU A 154 -28.84 5.99 11.42
N GLU A 155 -29.33 6.61 10.35
CA GLU A 155 -30.38 6.04 9.50
C GLU A 155 -29.95 4.69 8.89
N PHE A 156 -28.69 4.56 8.51
CA PHE A 156 -28.15 3.30 7.98
C PHE A 156 -28.01 2.24 9.07
N LEU A 157 -27.59 2.61 10.29
CA LEU A 157 -27.55 1.72 11.44
C LEU A 157 -28.93 1.23 11.81
N ASP A 158 -29.93 2.11 11.79
CA ASP A 158 -31.33 1.73 12.07
C ASP A 158 -31.85 0.68 11.09
N LYS A 159 -31.42 0.75 9.84
CA LYS A 159 -31.83 -0.18 8.79
C LYS A 159 -31.07 -1.51 8.83
N GLU A 160 -29.76 -1.47 9.00
CA GLU A 160 -28.90 -2.66 8.89
C GLU A 160 -28.63 -3.34 10.24
N GLU A 161 -28.97 -2.67 11.38
CA GLU A 161 -28.91 -3.10 12.78
C GLU A 161 -27.48 -3.31 13.33
N ASP A 162 -26.52 -3.76 12.51
CA ASP A 162 -25.14 -4.04 12.88
C ASP A 162 -24.23 -3.58 11.73
N ILE A 163 -23.36 -2.64 12.02
CA ILE A 163 -22.50 -1.98 11.03
C ILE A 163 -21.02 -1.96 11.44
N ILE A 164 -20.17 -1.84 10.45
CA ILE A 164 -18.76 -1.57 10.63
C ILE A 164 -18.37 -0.27 9.91
N THR A 165 -17.66 0.59 10.60
CA THR A 165 -17.16 1.86 10.05
C THR A 165 -15.66 1.76 9.77
N LYS A 166 -15.21 2.38 8.68
CA LYS A 166 -13.82 2.30 8.20
C LYS A 166 -13.42 3.64 7.63
N PRO A 167 -12.32 4.28 8.08
CA PRO A 167 -11.73 5.42 7.37
C PRO A 167 -11.36 5.03 5.94
N LEU A 168 -11.64 5.89 4.95
CA LEU A 168 -11.36 5.58 3.53
C LEU A 168 -9.87 5.38 3.25
N TYR A 169 -9.03 6.17 3.91
CA TYR A 169 -7.59 6.23 3.64
C TYR A 169 -6.73 5.66 4.79
N GLY A 170 -7.36 4.91 5.71
CA GLY A 170 -6.67 4.22 6.79
C GLY A 170 -6.11 2.86 6.34
N ASN A 171 -5.06 2.40 6.99
CA ASN A 171 -4.43 1.10 6.76
C ASN A 171 -4.34 0.29 8.06
N GLY A 172 -3.96 -0.99 7.97
CA GLY A 172 -3.71 -1.84 9.14
C GLY A 172 -4.93 -2.08 10.05
N GLY A 173 -6.12 -1.67 9.63
CA GLY A 173 -7.34 -1.77 10.44
C GLY A 173 -7.49 -0.68 11.52
N GLU A 174 -6.70 0.39 11.45
CA GLU A 174 -6.85 1.54 12.35
C GLU A 174 -8.17 2.27 12.08
N GLY A 175 -8.85 2.73 13.14
CA GLY A 175 -10.14 3.44 13.03
C GLY A 175 -11.31 2.59 12.56
N ILE A 176 -11.20 1.26 12.58
CA ILE A 176 -12.32 0.37 12.31
C ILE A 176 -13.09 0.13 13.59
N HIS A 177 -14.40 0.44 13.56
CA HIS A 177 -15.31 0.25 14.69
C HIS A 177 -16.57 -0.49 14.26
N ARG A 178 -17.04 -1.41 15.11
CA ARG A 178 -18.33 -2.07 14.96
C ARG A 178 -19.35 -1.43 15.90
N PHE A 179 -20.53 -1.15 15.36
CA PHE A 179 -21.64 -0.56 16.10
C PHE A 179 -22.92 -1.31 15.84
N ASP A 180 -23.65 -1.53 16.91
CA ASP A 180 -25.07 -1.89 16.92
C ASP A 180 -25.87 -0.81 17.66
N LYS A 181 -27.19 -0.98 17.75
CA LYS A 181 -28.08 -0.01 18.42
C LYS A 181 -27.79 0.15 19.91
N THR A 182 -27.09 -0.78 20.54
CA THR A 182 -26.79 -0.76 21.98
C THR A 182 -25.49 -0.08 22.33
N ASN A 183 -24.51 -0.10 21.40
CA ASN A 183 -23.16 0.40 21.64
C ASN A 183 -22.78 1.60 20.77
N PHE A 184 -23.71 2.13 19.96
CA PHE A 184 -23.42 3.26 19.07
C PHE A 184 -22.98 4.50 19.85
N ASN A 185 -21.84 5.06 19.44
CA ASN A 185 -21.28 6.26 20.05
C ASN A 185 -20.76 7.20 18.97
N SER A 186 -21.52 8.25 18.68
CA SER A 186 -21.19 9.24 17.66
C SER A 186 -19.85 9.95 17.89
N LYS A 187 -19.45 10.14 19.16
CA LYS A 187 -18.19 10.81 19.50
C LYS A 187 -16.96 10.09 18.97
N ILE A 188 -17.01 8.75 18.87
CA ILE A 188 -15.92 7.96 18.28
C ILE A 188 -15.80 8.29 16.79
N LEU A 189 -16.92 8.47 16.10
CA LEU A 189 -16.94 8.76 14.67
C LEU A 189 -16.53 10.20 14.36
N GLU A 190 -16.81 11.16 15.24
CA GLU A 190 -16.49 12.57 15.03
C GLU A 190 -15.01 12.80 14.72
N GLU A 191 -14.12 11.99 15.30
CA GLU A 191 -12.68 12.04 15.03
C GLU A 191 -12.34 11.76 13.55
N TYR A 192 -13.17 10.96 12.86
CA TYR A 192 -12.94 10.52 11.49
C TYR A 192 -13.79 11.30 10.46
N LEU A 193 -14.82 12.02 10.89
CA LEU A 193 -15.78 12.71 9.99
C LEU A 193 -15.25 14.02 9.38
N HIS A 194 -13.98 14.35 9.59
CA HIS A 194 -13.31 15.39 8.80
C HIS A 194 -13.22 15.00 7.31
N LEU A 195 -13.23 13.69 7.00
CA LEU A 195 -13.36 13.09 5.67
C LEU A 195 -14.56 12.13 5.63
N PRO A 196 -15.11 11.81 4.45
CA PRO A 196 -16.07 10.72 4.34
C PRO A 196 -15.47 9.39 4.83
N ILE A 197 -16.29 8.60 5.53
CA ILE A 197 -15.95 7.24 5.96
C ILE A 197 -16.83 6.24 5.24
N MET A 198 -16.35 5.01 5.10
CA MET A 198 -17.15 3.88 4.64
C MET A 198 -17.86 3.22 5.81
N VAL A 199 -19.16 3.00 5.66
CA VAL A 199 -20.00 2.27 6.61
C VAL A 199 -20.61 1.09 5.88
N GLN A 200 -20.49 -0.10 6.43
CA GLN A 200 -20.99 -1.33 5.81
C GLN A 200 -21.80 -2.15 6.82
N LYS A 201 -22.77 -2.89 6.32
CA LYS A 201 -23.38 -3.95 7.11
C LYS A 201 -22.29 -4.89 7.60
N PHE A 202 -22.32 -5.24 8.90
CA PHE A 202 -21.35 -6.17 9.45
C PHE A 202 -21.59 -7.58 8.94
N ILE A 203 -20.52 -8.29 8.65
CA ILE A 203 -20.54 -9.68 8.17
C ILE A 203 -19.99 -10.55 9.30
N ASN A 204 -20.85 -11.36 9.92
CA ASN A 204 -20.47 -12.20 11.07
C ASN A 204 -19.44 -13.27 10.69
N GLU A 205 -19.43 -13.69 9.43
CA GLU A 205 -18.53 -14.73 8.91
C GLU A 205 -17.05 -14.34 8.99
N ILE A 206 -16.72 -13.08 9.34
CA ILE A 206 -15.34 -12.66 9.61
C ILE A 206 -14.68 -13.49 10.73
N GLU A 207 -15.46 -14.11 11.61
CA GLU A 207 -14.96 -15.04 12.64
C GLU A 207 -14.23 -16.24 12.02
N HIS A 208 -14.62 -16.63 10.81
CA HIS A 208 -13.96 -17.69 10.04
C HIS A 208 -12.75 -17.18 9.24
N GLY A 209 -12.46 -15.88 9.34
CA GLY A 209 -11.35 -15.23 8.67
C GLY A 209 -11.70 -14.69 7.29
N ASP A 210 -10.64 -14.24 6.62
CA ASP A 210 -10.67 -13.78 5.23
C ASP A 210 -9.64 -14.53 4.38
N ARG A 211 -9.68 -14.33 3.08
CA ARG A 211 -8.68 -14.88 2.15
C ARG A 211 -7.96 -13.75 1.43
N ARG A 212 -6.63 -13.77 1.50
CA ARG A 212 -5.78 -12.97 0.63
C ARG A 212 -5.48 -13.77 -0.63
N ILE A 213 -6.02 -13.33 -1.75
CA ILE A 213 -5.80 -13.95 -3.05
C ILE A 213 -4.70 -13.16 -3.76
N ILE A 214 -3.74 -13.88 -4.34
CA ILE A 214 -2.59 -13.31 -5.03
C ILE A 214 -2.73 -13.64 -6.51
N PHE A 215 -2.65 -12.62 -7.35
CA PHE A 215 -2.58 -12.73 -8.79
C PHE A 215 -1.20 -12.29 -9.27
N PHE A 216 -0.70 -12.95 -10.29
CA PHE A 216 0.51 -12.58 -11.00
C PHE A 216 0.20 -12.49 -12.49
N ASP A 217 0.42 -11.33 -13.09
CA ASP A 217 0.09 -11.05 -14.51
C ASP A 217 -1.37 -11.41 -14.88
N GLY A 218 -2.31 -11.13 -13.96
CA GLY A 218 -3.74 -11.43 -14.14
C GLY A 218 -4.13 -12.89 -13.86
N GLU A 219 -3.18 -13.78 -13.64
CA GLU A 219 -3.45 -15.19 -13.33
C GLU A 219 -3.41 -15.47 -11.82
N TYR A 220 -4.28 -16.36 -11.37
CA TYR A 220 -4.31 -16.81 -9.98
C TYR A 220 -3.00 -17.53 -9.63
N PHE A 221 -2.27 -16.98 -8.67
CA PHE A 221 -1.02 -17.57 -8.17
C PHE A 221 -1.23 -18.39 -6.90
N GLY A 222 -2.06 -17.90 -5.99
CA GLY A 222 -2.32 -18.58 -4.73
C GLY A 222 -3.20 -17.76 -3.78
N SER A 223 -3.57 -18.37 -2.67
CA SER A 223 -4.31 -17.68 -1.62
C SER A 223 -3.85 -18.12 -0.23
N VAL A 224 -3.96 -17.19 0.72
CA VAL A 224 -3.67 -17.44 2.13
C VAL A 224 -4.93 -17.13 2.92
N ALA A 225 -5.43 -18.09 3.69
CA ALA A 225 -6.49 -17.85 4.67
C ALA A 225 -5.88 -17.14 5.89
N ARG A 226 -6.54 -16.08 6.36
CA ARG A 226 -6.14 -15.31 7.53
C ARG A 226 -7.24 -15.40 8.56
N ILE A 227 -6.94 -15.94 9.74
CA ILE A 227 -7.90 -16.13 10.81
C ILE A 227 -7.62 -15.09 11.89
N PRO A 228 -8.61 -14.28 12.30
CA PRO A 228 -8.42 -13.32 13.38
C PRO A 228 -8.15 -14.06 14.70
N GLN A 229 -7.48 -13.38 15.62
CA GLN A 229 -7.42 -13.87 16.99
C GLN A 229 -8.79 -13.84 17.65
N GLU A 230 -9.04 -14.73 18.57
CA GLU A 230 -10.32 -14.79 19.30
C GLU A 230 -10.68 -13.42 19.91
N GLY A 231 -11.88 -12.95 19.64
CA GLY A 231 -12.35 -11.62 20.06
C GLY A 231 -11.82 -10.44 19.25
N ASN A 232 -11.06 -10.66 18.18
CA ASN A 232 -10.57 -9.60 17.30
C ASN A 232 -11.33 -9.61 15.96
N LEU A 233 -11.67 -8.42 15.46
CA LEU A 233 -12.32 -8.24 14.15
C LEU A 233 -11.32 -8.14 12.99
N LYS A 234 -10.02 -8.19 13.27
CA LYS A 234 -8.95 -7.96 12.30
C LYS A 234 -8.23 -9.26 11.99
N ALA A 235 -8.32 -9.73 10.75
CA ALA A 235 -7.61 -10.91 10.26
C ALA A 235 -6.22 -10.61 9.68
N ASN A 236 -5.82 -9.34 9.55
CA ASN A 236 -4.54 -8.93 8.98
C ASN A 236 -3.36 -9.46 9.82
N PHE A 237 -2.29 -9.88 9.17
CA PHE A 237 -1.07 -10.34 9.85
C PHE A 237 -0.48 -9.28 10.78
N HIS A 238 -0.44 -8.00 10.36
CA HIS A 238 -0.01 -6.88 11.22
C HIS A 238 -0.90 -6.68 12.47
N ALA A 239 -2.13 -7.18 12.46
CA ALA A 239 -3.04 -7.17 13.61
C ALA A 239 -3.04 -8.50 14.39
N GLY A 240 -2.09 -9.39 14.11
CA GLY A 240 -1.94 -10.68 14.79
C GLY A 240 -2.75 -11.83 14.20
N GLY A 241 -3.35 -11.65 13.01
CA GLY A 241 -4.00 -12.75 12.29
C GLY A 241 -3.02 -13.89 12.00
N LYS A 242 -3.50 -15.13 12.01
CA LYS A 242 -2.69 -16.32 11.73
C LYS A 242 -2.97 -16.85 10.33
N ALA A 243 -1.91 -17.25 9.64
CA ALA A 243 -2.06 -17.99 8.40
C ALA A 243 -2.64 -19.38 8.67
N SER A 244 -3.64 -19.78 7.90
CA SER A 244 -4.11 -21.17 7.83
C SER A 244 -3.91 -21.70 6.41
N LYS A 245 -3.50 -22.95 6.32
CA LYS A 245 -3.38 -23.65 5.04
C LYS A 245 -4.72 -24.03 4.48
#